data_3e8701c56a7ff576ab0c00d9b802be74
#
_entry.id   3e8701c56a7ff576ab0c00d9b802be74
#
_cell.length_a   1.000
_cell.length_b   1.000
_cell.length_c   1.000
_cell.angle_alpha   90.00
_cell.angle_beta   90.00
_cell.angle_gamma   90.00
#
_symmetry.space_group_name_H-M   'P 1'
#
loop_
_entity.id
_entity.type
_entity.pdbx_description
1 polymer ?
#
loop_
_entity_poly.entity_id
_entity_poly.type
_entity_poly.pdbx_seq_one_letter_code
_entity_poly.pdbx_strand_id
1 'polypeptide(L)'
;SEEVLQPVDHEYYVMQSEFYHEPPETDDNGRPSRQLEFSYPNGLSEEPQLVVFNGREGALTTAHPLKAKTGETVRVFFGNAGPNLTSSFHVIGSCFRKAYRDGDVLSPPGRFISTVSVPPGSATIVEMRMVVPGTYTLVDHAIFRLDKGAVGFLNVSGKPRPDIYGSAAPPSPCVGCKLHA
;
A
#
# COMPACT_ATOMS: atom_id res chain seq x y z
N SER A 1 -15.55 -28.42 1.28
CA SER A 1 -14.82 -28.15 0.02
C SER A 1 -13.92 -26.98 0.26
N GLU A 2 -12.61 -27.17 0.11
CA GLU A 2 -11.65 -26.05 0.13
C GLU A 2 -12.08 -25.08 -0.98
N GLU A 3 -12.46 -23.85 -0.62
CA GLU A 3 -12.67 -22.80 -1.61
C GLU A 3 -11.29 -22.41 -2.15
N VAL A 4 -10.91 -23.00 -3.25
CA VAL A 4 -9.73 -22.55 -4.01
C VAL A 4 -10.04 -21.13 -4.50
N LEU A 5 -9.13 -20.19 -4.24
CA LEU A 5 -9.24 -18.83 -4.77
C LEU A 5 -9.42 -18.90 -6.29
N GLN A 6 -10.49 -18.26 -6.79
CA GLN A 6 -10.77 -18.27 -8.23
C GLN A 6 -9.67 -17.52 -8.98
N PRO A 7 -9.33 -17.91 -10.23
CA PRO A 7 -8.36 -17.19 -11.04
C PRO A 7 -8.72 -15.71 -11.18
N VAL A 8 -7.70 -14.85 -11.21
CA VAL A 8 -7.78 -13.41 -11.46
C VAL A 8 -6.77 -13.02 -12.54
N ASP A 9 -6.89 -11.80 -13.07
CA ASP A 9 -5.99 -11.34 -14.14
C ASP A 9 -4.59 -11.01 -13.63
N HIS A 10 -4.50 -10.47 -12.42
CA HIS A 10 -3.23 -10.12 -11.78
C HIS A 10 -3.19 -10.50 -10.30
N GLU A 11 -2.04 -10.99 -9.85
CA GLU A 11 -1.74 -11.25 -8.45
C GLU A 11 -0.47 -10.50 -8.05
N TYR A 12 -0.55 -9.79 -6.92
CA TYR A 12 0.56 -9.01 -6.38
C TYR A 12 0.78 -9.32 -4.90
N TYR A 13 2.04 -9.26 -4.48
CA TYR A 13 2.44 -9.39 -3.08
C TYR A 13 2.92 -8.03 -2.59
N VAL A 14 2.34 -7.57 -1.49
CA VAL A 14 2.70 -6.31 -0.84
C VAL A 14 2.95 -6.59 0.63
N MET A 15 4.16 -6.29 1.09
CA MET A 15 4.56 -6.48 2.49
C MET A 15 4.86 -5.13 3.11
N GLN A 16 4.09 -4.75 4.14
CA GLN A 16 4.42 -3.61 4.98
C GLN A 16 5.45 -4.00 6.03
N SER A 17 6.41 -3.11 6.27
CA SER A 17 7.42 -3.28 7.32
C SER A 17 7.73 -1.94 7.96
N GLU A 18 8.11 -1.98 9.22
CA GLU A 18 8.55 -0.84 10.01
C GLU A 18 10.04 -0.93 10.29
N PHE A 19 10.72 0.22 10.28
CA PHE A 19 12.12 0.30 10.64
C PHE A 19 12.35 1.37 11.70
N TYR A 20 13.03 0.97 12.74
CA TYR A 20 13.38 1.77 13.90
C TYR A 20 14.88 1.93 13.93
N HIS A 21 15.38 3.12 13.64
CA HIS A 21 16.81 3.34 13.54
C HIS A 21 17.25 4.61 14.25
N GLU A 22 18.52 4.62 14.67
CA GLU A 22 19.17 5.82 15.14
C GLU A 22 19.43 6.79 13.97
N PRO A 23 19.64 8.08 14.25
CA PRO A 23 20.12 9.01 13.22
C PRO A 23 21.39 8.47 12.56
N PRO A 24 21.55 8.66 11.23
CA PRO A 24 22.76 8.20 10.56
C PRO A 24 24.00 8.88 11.15
N GLU A 25 25.01 8.07 11.45
CA GLU A 25 26.32 8.61 11.79
C GLU A 25 26.93 9.35 10.60
N THR A 26 27.75 10.35 10.85
CA THR A 26 28.48 11.07 9.82
C THR A 26 29.95 10.70 9.84
N ASP A 27 30.57 10.55 8.66
CA ASP A 27 32.00 10.37 8.52
C ASP A 27 32.75 11.69 8.82
N ASP A 28 34.09 11.62 8.84
CA ASP A 28 34.97 12.79 9.07
C ASP A 28 34.78 13.93 8.05
N ASN A 29 34.12 13.66 6.92
CA ASN A 29 33.76 14.62 5.88
C ASN A 29 32.36 15.14 5.98
N GLY A 30 31.62 14.78 7.05
CA GLY A 30 30.22 15.17 7.25
C GLY A 30 29.22 14.44 6.36
N ARG A 31 29.60 13.31 5.75
CA ARG A 31 28.68 12.51 4.92
C ARG A 31 27.95 11.50 5.78
N PRO A 32 26.61 11.38 5.63
CA PRO A 32 25.84 10.40 6.39
C PRO A 32 26.25 8.98 6.02
N SER A 33 26.30 8.12 7.02
CA SER A 33 26.50 6.68 6.85
C SER A 33 25.38 6.09 6.00
N ARG A 34 25.72 5.09 5.18
CA ARG A 34 24.75 4.29 4.43
C ARG A 34 24.17 3.12 5.26
N GLN A 35 24.74 2.87 6.43
CA GLN A 35 24.26 1.89 7.39
C GLN A 35 23.60 2.64 8.54
N LEU A 36 22.45 2.16 8.95
CA LEU A 36 21.68 2.69 10.07
C LEU A 36 21.66 1.63 11.17
N GLU A 37 21.91 2.06 12.39
CA GLU A 37 21.82 1.19 13.54
C GLU A 37 20.36 1.08 14.00
N PHE A 38 19.97 -0.11 14.46
CA PHE A 38 18.65 -0.33 15.04
C PHE A 38 18.51 0.43 16.35
N SER A 39 17.39 1.14 16.50
CA SER A 39 17.05 1.85 17.73
C SER A 39 16.06 1.06 18.58
N TYR A 40 16.56 0.44 19.62
CA TYR A 40 15.70 -0.25 20.59
C TYR A 40 14.73 0.70 21.33
N PRO A 41 15.14 1.91 21.77
CA PRO A 41 14.23 2.88 22.37
C PRO A 41 13.07 3.28 21.43
N ASN A 42 13.35 3.53 20.15
CA ASN A 42 12.31 3.85 19.18
C ASN A 42 11.38 2.65 18.92
N GLY A 43 11.93 1.43 18.98
CA GLY A 43 11.13 0.21 18.92
C GLY A 43 10.17 0.07 20.09
N LEU A 44 10.61 0.39 21.29
CA LEU A 44 9.77 0.36 22.51
C LEU A 44 8.71 1.45 22.50
N SER A 45 8.99 2.62 21.92
CA SER A 45 8.03 3.72 21.83
C SER A 45 7.04 3.56 20.66
N GLU A 46 7.23 2.53 19.82
CA GLU A 46 6.42 2.29 18.63
C GLU A 46 6.42 3.46 17.62
N GLU A 47 7.53 4.21 17.58
CA GLU A 47 7.71 5.37 16.70
C GLU A 47 8.72 5.07 15.57
N PRO A 48 8.30 4.33 14.52
CA PRO A 48 9.20 3.98 13.43
C PRO A 48 9.61 5.21 12.62
N GLN A 49 10.85 5.26 12.19
CA GLN A 49 11.36 6.26 11.27
C GLN A 49 10.86 6.00 9.85
N LEU A 50 10.75 4.72 9.47
CA LEU A 50 10.23 4.31 8.16
C LEU A 50 9.10 3.29 8.35
N VAL A 51 8.07 3.44 7.52
CA VAL A 51 7.03 2.42 7.29
C VAL A 51 6.92 2.29 5.78
N VAL A 52 7.27 1.13 5.24
CA VAL A 52 7.43 0.98 3.79
C VAL A 52 6.71 -0.24 3.25
N PHE A 53 6.41 -0.22 1.95
CA PHE A 53 5.98 -1.39 1.21
C PHE A 53 7.18 -2.03 0.49
N ASN A 54 7.24 -3.37 0.54
CA ASN A 54 8.26 -4.18 -0.13
C ASN A 54 9.71 -3.73 0.17
N GLY A 55 9.96 -3.39 1.45
CA GLY A 55 11.29 -3.29 2.03
C GLY A 55 12.02 -1.95 1.86
N ARG A 56 11.48 -0.98 1.11
CA ARG A 56 12.09 0.36 0.97
C ARG A 56 11.10 1.41 0.49
N GLU A 57 11.44 2.67 0.72
CA GLU A 57 10.74 3.79 0.08
C GLU A 57 10.83 3.69 -1.45
N GLY A 58 9.76 4.08 -2.12
CA GLY A 58 9.70 4.09 -3.58
C GLY A 58 9.61 2.72 -4.26
N ALA A 59 9.58 1.61 -3.52
CA ALA A 59 9.52 0.28 -4.11
C ALA A 59 8.32 0.10 -5.05
N LEU A 60 7.15 0.56 -4.65
CA LEU A 60 5.90 0.45 -5.41
C LEU A 60 5.44 1.76 -6.05
N THR A 61 6.20 2.85 -5.95
CA THR A 61 5.89 4.12 -6.62
C THR A 61 6.77 4.35 -7.84
N THR A 62 8.08 4.33 -7.67
CA THR A 62 9.04 4.65 -8.73
C THR A 62 9.68 3.41 -9.34
N ALA A 63 10.05 2.42 -8.52
CA ALA A 63 10.78 1.26 -9.03
C ALA A 63 9.88 0.25 -9.74
N HIS A 64 8.81 -0.20 -9.07
CA HIS A 64 7.95 -1.27 -9.57
C HIS A 64 6.47 -0.99 -9.26
N PRO A 65 5.85 0.08 -9.79
CA PRO A 65 4.42 0.29 -9.62
C PRO A 65 3.62 -0.87 -10.20
N LEU A 66 2.53 -1.24 -9.54
CA LEU A 66 1.64 -2.28 -9.98
C LEU A 66 0.88 -1.82 -11.24
N LYS A 67 0.42 -2.76 -12.06
CA LYS A 67 -0.24 -2.44 -13.34
C LYS A 67 -1.47 -3.30 -13.56
N ALA A 68 -2.50 -2.72 -14.15
CA ALA A 68 -3.68 -3.43 -14.62
C ALA A 68 -4.34 -2.67 -15.79
N LYS A 69 -5.42 -3.24 -16.33
CA LYS A 69 -6.29 -2.59 -17.28
C LYS A 69 -7.72 -2.51 -16.76
N THR A 70 -8.48 -1.60 -17.30
CA THR A 70 -9.92 -1.56 -17.02
C THR A 70 -10.60 -2.86 -17.40
N GLY A 71 -11.48 -3.37 -16.52
CA GLY A 71 -12.16 -4.66 -16.68
C GLY A 71 -11.44 -5.82 -16.01
N GLU A 72 -10.16 -5.68 -15.70
CA GLU A 72 -9.37 -6.72 -15.04
C GLU A 72 -9.62 -6.76 -13.52
N THR A 73 -9.41 -7.93 -12.94
CA THR A 73 -9.45 -8.18 -11.50
C THR A 73 -8.05 -8.33 -10.97
N VAL A 74 -7.74 -7.54 -9.94
CA VAL A 74 -6.46 -7.55 -9.25
C VAL A 74 -6.65 -8.17 -7.88
N ARG A 75 -5.80 -9.15 -7.54
CA ARG A 75 -5.65 -9.72 -6.20
C ARG A 75 -4.37 -9.22 -5.57
N VAL A 76 -4.46 -8.74 -4.34
CA VAL A 76 -3.30 -8.37 -3.54
C VAL A 76 -3.23 -9.28 -2.33
N PHE A 77 -2.12 -9.99 -2.18
CA PHE A 77 -1.72 -10.65 -0.96
C PHE A 77 -0.94 -9.63 -0.13
N PHE A 78 -1.60 -9.07 0.88
CA PHE A 78 -1.01 -8.05 1.73
C PHE A 78 -0.61 -8.65 3.07
N GLY A 79 0.65 -8.48 3.45
CA GLY A 79 1.18 -8.87 4.74
C GLY A 79 1.66 -7.66 5.53
N ASN A 80 1.55 -7.74 6.84
CA ASN A 80 2.12 -6.77 7.76
C ASN A 80 3.18 -7.46 8.63
N ALA A 81 4.45 -7.25 8.29
CA ALA A 81 5.58 -7.79 9.06
C ALA A 81 5.74 -7.06 10.41
N GLY A 82 5.15 -5.89 10.56
CA GLY A 82 5.26 -5.09 11.77
C GLY A 82 6.69 -4.55 12.00
N PRO A 83 7.19 -4.58 13.25
CA PRO A 83 6.75 -5.45 14.36
C PRO A 83 5.60 -4.94 15.23
N ASN A 84 5.29 -3.65 15.26
CA ASN A 84 4.43 -3.08 16.27
C ASN A 84 3.07 -2.59 15.77
N LEU A 85 3.04 -1.90 14.60
CA LEU A 85 1.87 -1.13 14.18
C LEU A 85 0.90 -1.96 13.34
N THR A 86 -0.37 -1.88 13.67
CA THR A 86 -1.45 -2.40 12.82
C THR A 86 -1.56 -1.54 11.56
N SER A 87 -1.58 -2.15 10.38
CA SER A 87 -1.85 -1.48 9.12
C SER A 87 -3.34 -1.29 8.90
N SER A 88 -3.73 -0.13 8.42
CA SER A 88 -5.06 0.16 7.86
C SER A 88 -4.97 0.12 6.34
N PHE A 89 -4.83 -1.08 5.76
CA PHE A 89 -4.60 -1.23 4.33
C PHE A 89 -5.80 -0.77 3.50
N HIS A 90 -5.54 0.15 2.58
CA HIS A 90 -6.53 0.73 1.69
C HIS A 90 -5.95 0.98 0.29
N VAL A 91 -6.81 1.00 -0.70
CA VAL A 91 -6.48 1.45 -2.07
C VAL A 91 -7.39 2.61 -2.43
N ILE A 92 -6.82 3.82 -2.42
CA ILE A 92 -7.56 5.06 -2.70
C ILE A 92 -8.14 5.02 -4.11
N GLY A 93 -9.43 5.29 -4.22
CA GLY A 93 -10.19 5.25 -5.47
C GLY A 93 -10.86 3.90 -5.77
N SER A 94 -10.70 2.90 -4.90
CA SER A 94 -11.32 1.58 -5.06
C SER A 94 -11.92 1.06 -3.77
N CYS A 95 -12.64 -0.06 -3.88
CA CYS A 95 -13.05 -0.88 -2.75
C CYS A 95 -12.73 -2.34 -3.04
N PHE A 96 -12.51 -3.11 -2.00
CA PHE A 96 -12.26 -4.55 -2.09
C PHE A 96 -13.58 -5.28 -2.31
N ARG A 97 -13.79 -5.84 -3.49
CA ARG A 97 -14.96 -6.68 -3.78
C ARG A 97 -15.01 -7.90 -2.89
N LYS A 98 -13.83 -8.43 -2.55
CA LYS A 98 -13.63 -9.48 -1.57
C LYS A 98 -12.44 -9.12 -0.68
N ALA A 99 -12.58 -9.40 0.61
CA ALA A 99 -11.51 -9.29 1.58
C ALA A 99 -11.51 -10.52 2.47
N TYR A 100 -10.42 -11.28 2.41
CA TYR A 100 -10.15 -12.47 3.22
C TYR A 100 -9.24 -12.03 4.37
N ARG A 101 -9.85 -11.67 5.52
CA ARG A 101 -9.12 -11.22 6.71
C ARG A 101 -8.29 -12.36 7.27
N ASP A 102 -7.11 -12.05 7.77
CA ASP A 102 -6.15 -13.02 8.33
C ASP A 102 -5.74 -14.12 7.34
N GLY A 103 -5.99 -13.94 6.05
CA GLY A 103 -5.76 -14.96 5.03
C GLY A 103 -6.75 -16.13 5.09
N ASP A 104 -7.85 -16.01 5.83
CA ASP A 104 -8.87 -17.05 5.95
C ASP A 104 -9.63 -17.22 4.62
N VAL A 105 -9.27 -18.25 3.87
CA VAL A 105 -9.91 -18.62 2.60
C VAL A 105 -11.04 -19.66 2.78
N LEU A 106 -11.28 -20.12 4.01
CA LEU A 106 -12.31 -21.11 4.31
C LEU A 106 -13.66 -20.44 4.63
N SER A 107 -13.61 -19.29 5.32
CA SER A 107 -14.81 -18.50 5.61
C SER A 107 -15.21 -17.64 4.41
N PRO A 108 -16.49 -17.30 4.26
CA PRO A 108 -16.93 -16.36 3.22
C PRO A 108 -16.21 -15.00 3.36
N PRO A 109 -15.64 -14.44 2.29
CA PRO A 109 -14.95 -13.16 2.36
C PRO A 109 -15.91 -12.01 2.66
N GLY A 110 -15.38 -10.97 3.32
CA GLY A 110 -16.05 -9.69 3.41
C GLY A 110 -16.27 -9.10 2.02
N ARG A 111 -17.40 -8.41 1.81
CA ARG A 111 -17.77 -7.85 0.51
C ARG A 111 -17.82 -6.34 0.56
N PHE A 112 -17.28 -5.68 -0.49
CA PHE A 112 -17.29 -4.23 -0.66
C PHE A 112 -16.67 -3.50 0.55
N ILE A 113 -15.50 -3.98 0.97
CA ILE A 113 -14.73 -3.45 2.10
C ILE A 113 -13.83 -2.32 1.59
N SER A 114 -13.81 -1.20 2.28
CA SER A 114 -12.93 -0.06 1.94
C SER A 114 -11.52 -0.22 2.50
N THR A 115 -11.42 -0.58 3.77
CA THR A 115 -10.16 -0.65 4.50
C THR A 115 -10.12 -1.93 5.34
N VAL A 116 -8.99 -2.59 5.36
CA VAL A 116 -8.77 -3.80 6.17
C VAL A 116 -7.74 -3.50 7.23
N SER A 117 -8.07 -3.81 8.49
CA SER A 117 -7.10 -3.82 9.59
C SER A 117 -6.26 -5.09 9.49
N VAL A 118 -4.95 -4.92 9.44
CA VAL A 118 -3.98 -6.03 9.38
C VAL A 118 -2.97 -5.85 10.52
N PRO A 119 -3.13 -6.59 11.62
CA PRO A 119 -2.20 -6.54 12.74
C PRO A 119 -0.78 -6.95 12.33
N PRO A 120 0.26 -6.59 13.11
CA PRO A 120 1.60 -7.09 12.89
C PRO A 120 1.64 -8.62 12.96
N GLY A 121 2.36 -9.23 12.04
CA GLY A 121 2.43 -10.70 11.91
C GLY A 121 1.22 -11.33 11.20
N SER A 122 0.26 -10.53 10.75
CA SER A 122 -0.93 -11.02 10.02
C SER A 122 -0.88 -10.67 8.52
N ALA A 123 -1.87 -11.17 7.81
CA ALA A 123 -2.03 -10.93 6.38
C ALA A 123 -3.52 -10.77 6.00
N THR A 124 -3.79 -10.28 4.82
CA THR A 124 -5.11 -10.30 4.19
C THR A 124 -4.98 -10.53 2.70
N ILE A 125 -6.01 -11.09 2.08
CA ILE A 125 -6.11 -11.19 0.63
C ILE A 125 -7.27 -10.30 0.21
N VAL A 126 -7.04 -9.40 -0.74
CA VAL A 126 -8.09 -8.53 -1.25
C VAL A 126 -8.21 -8.63 -2.76
N GLU A 127 -9.43 -8.56 -3.27
CA GLU A 127 -9.72 -8.56 -4.70
C GLU A 127 -10.46 -7.28 -5.11
N MET A 128 -10.00 -6.65 -6.17
CA MET A 128 -10.58 -5.44 -6.76
C MET A 128 -10.81 -5.65 -8.24
N ARG A 129 -11.93 -5.13 -8.75
CA ARG A 129 -12.14 -5.01 -10.19
C ARG A 129 -11.90 -3.56 -10.63
N MET A 130 -10.97 -3.37 -11.54
CA MET A 130 -10.60 -2.04 -12.02
C MET A 130 -11.62 -1.58 -13.07
N VAL A 131 -12.36 -0.51 -12.77
CA VAL A 131 -13.47 -0.05 -13.64
C VAL A 131 -13.19 1.28 -14.32
N VAL A 132 -12.26 2.07 -13.79
CA VAL A 132 -11.85 3.38 -14.32
C VAL A 132 -10.34 3.38 -14.50
N PRO A 133 -9.80 3.92 -15.60
CA PRO A 133 -8.36 4.08 -15.76
C PRO A 133 -7.85 5.21 -14.85
N GLY A 134 -6.61 5.09 -14.39
CA GLY A 134 -5.96 6.09 -13.53
C GLY A 134 -4.94 5.46 -12.59
N THR A 135 -4.34 6.27 -11.75
CA THR A 135 -3.43 5.80 -10.70
C THR A 135 -4.19 5.67 -9.39
N TYR A 136 -4.25 4.45 -8.88
CA TYR A 136 -4.81 4.13 -7.57
C TYR A 136 -3.67 4.04 -6.58
N THR A 137 -3.84 4.66 -5.40
CA THR A 137 -2.77 4.71 -4.40
C THR A 137 -3.02 3.70 -3.30
N LEU A 138 -2.10 2.75 -3.15
CA LEU A 138 -2.05 1.84 -2.02
C LEU A 138 -1.45 2.58 -0.83
N VAL A 139 -2.11 2.49 0.32
CA VAL A 139 -1.65 3.18 1.54
C VAL A 139 -1.90 2.35 2.80
N ASP A 140 -1.11 2.60 3.83
CA ASP A 140 -1.59 2.47 5.19
C ASP A 140 -2.38 3.75 5.51
N HIS A 141 -3.69 3.62 5.74
CA HIS A 141 -4.57 4.78 5.91
C HIS A 141 -4.50 5.42 7.32
N ALA A 142 -3.59 4.98 8.21
CA ALA A 142 -3.02 5.83 9.22
C ALA A 142 -2.10 6.83 8.49
N ILE A 143 -2.73 7.83 7.86
CA ILE A 143 -2.30 8.47 6.61
C ILE A 143 -0.92 9.13 6.67
N PHE A 144 -0.48 9.61 7.82
CA PHE A 144 0.87 10.18 7.96
C PHE A 144 2.00 9.17 7.82
N ARG A 145 1.70 7.85 7.80
CA ARG A 145 2.66 6.82 7.44
C ARG A 145 3.02 6.83 5.95
N LEU A 146 2.22 7.49 5.12
CA LEU A 146 2.55 7.76 3.72
C LEU A 146 3.87 8.55 3.63
N ASP A 147 4.04 9.57 4.48
CA ASP A 147 5.27 10.37 4.54
C ASP A 147 6.48 9.59 5.08
N LYS A 148 6.25 8.42 5.69
CA LYS A 148 7.28 7.47 6.11
C LYS A 148 7.55 6.37 5.07
N GLY A 149 6.85 6.40 3.91
CA GLY A 149 7.07 5.48 2.81
C GLY A 149 5.98 4.41 2.59
N ALA A 150 4.90 4.38 3.39
CA ALA A 150 3.81 3.41 3.24
C ALA A 150 2.86 3.79 2.08
N VAL A 151 3.39 3.83 0.88
CA VAL A 151 2.71 4.22 -0.36
C VAL A 151 3.11 3.34 -1.53
N GLY A 152 2.15 3.03 -2.39
CA GLY A 152 2.36 2.32 -3.66
C GLY A 152 1.37 2.78 -4.71
N PHE A 153 1.65 2.53 -5.97
CA PHE A 153 0.76 2.86 -7.08
C PHE A 153 0.33 1.61 -7.83
N LEU A 154 -0.96 1.58 -8.16
CA LEU A 154 -1.55 0.66 -9.13
C LEU A 154 -2.00 1.49 -10.34
N ASN A 155 -1.25 1.42 -11.41
CA ASN A 155 -1.51 2.15 -12.65
C ASN A 155 -2.46 1.33 -13.53
N VAL A 156 -3.67 1.82 -13.71
CA VAL A 156 -4.72 1.17 -14.50
C VAL A 156 -4.87 1.89 -15.85
N SER A 157 -4.55 1.19 -16.93
CA SER A 157 -4.71 1.69 -18.27
C SER A 157 -6.10 1.33 -18.83
N GLY A 158 -6.61 2.14 -19.76
CA GLY A 158 -7.88 1.87 -20.41
C GLY A 158 -8.54 3.10 -21.00
N LYS A 159 -9.74 2.93 -21.54
CA LYS A 159 -10.54 4.06 -22.04
C LYS A 159 -11.16 4.83 -20.88
N PRO A 160 -11.18 6.17 -20.93
CA PRO A 160 -11.89 6.97 -19.93
C PRO A 160 -13.35 6.52 -19.77
N ARG A 161 -13.84 6.63 -18.55
CA ARG A 161 -15.20 6.26 -18.15
C ARG A 161 -15.90 7.47 -17.52
N PRO A 162 -16.23 8.51 -18.33
CA PRO A 162 -16.88 9.73 -17.84
C PRO A 162 -18.28 9.47 -17.26
N ASP A 163 -18.88 8.33 -17.60
CA ASP A 163 -20.13 7.82 -17.03
C ASP A 163 -20.00 7.36 -15.56
N ILE A 164 -18.77 7.07 -15.10
CA ILE A 164 -18.49 6.62 -13.72
C ILE A 164 -17.71 7.68 -12.96
N TYR A 165 -16.67 8.24 -13.58
CA TYR A 165 -15.78 9.19 -12.94
C TYR A 165 -15.47 10.35 -13.89
N GLY A 166 -15.75 11.56 -13.44
CA GLY A 166 -15.48 12.78 -14.17
C GLY A 166 -15.64 14.00 -13.28
N SER A 167 -15.12 15.14 -13.73
CA SER A 167 -15.29 16.43 -13.08
C SER A 167 -16.06 17.35 -14.01
N ALA A 168 -17.02 18.08 -13.47
CA ALA A 168 -17.70 19.17 -14.19
C ALA A 168 -16.80 20.41 -14.35
N ALA A 169 -15.77 20.53 -13.51
CA ALA A 169 -14.79 21.59 -13.60
C ALA A 169 -13.60 21.16 -14.46
N PRO A 170 -12.98 22.08 -15.21
CA PRO A 170 -11.74 21.80 -15.92
C PRO A 170 -10.62 21.46 -14.92
N PRO A 171 -9.60 20.68 -15.34
CA PRO A 171 -8.43 20.43 -14.51
C PRO A 171 -7.79 21.76 -14.10
N SER A 172 -7.54 21.93 -12.80
CA SER A 172 -6.79 23.08 -12.31
C SER A 172 -5.44 22.61 -11.75
N PRO A 173 -4.36 23.42 -11.95
CA PRO A 173 -3.08 23.12 -11.34
C PRO A 173 -3.23 23.04 -9.82
N CYS A 174 -2.69 22.04 -9.20
CA CYS A 174 -2.62 21.97 -7.75
C CYS A 174 -1.45 22.84 -7.25
N VAL A 175 -1.75 24.09 -6.92
CA VAL A 175 -0.75 25.00 -6.36
C VAL A 175 -0.46 24.58 -4.92
N GLY A 176 0.78 24.17 -4.64
CA GLY A 176 1.22 23.73 -3.31
C GLY A 176 1.02 22.25 -3.01
N CYS A 177 0.49 21.46 -3.94
CA CYS A 177 0.52 20.00 -3.81
C CYS A 177 1.96 19.50 -3.94
N LYS A 178 2.53 19.08 -2.84
CA LYS A 178 3.72 18.23 -2.86
C LYS A 178 3.24 16.80 -3.09
N LEU A 179 3.25 16.35 -4.35
CA LEU A 179 3.28 14.92 -4.62
C LEU A 179 4.67 14.47 -4.16
N HIS A 180 4.74 13.76 -3.07
CA HIS A 180 5.97 13.10 -2.67
C HIS A 180 6.27 12.03 -3.73
N ALA A 181 7.22 12.33 -4.60
CA ALA A 181 7.70 11.47 -5.65
C ALA A 181 8.73 10.50 -5.07
#